data_321d729693094a1764122c1fc36e2a64
#
_entry.id   321d729693094a1764122c1fc36e2a64
#
_cell.length_a   1.000
_cell.length_b   1.000
_cell.length_c   1.000
_cell.angle_alpha   90.00
_cell.angle_beta   90.00
_cell.angle_gamma   90.00
#
_symmetry.space_group_name_H-M   'P 1'
#
loop_
_entity.id
_entity.type
_entity.pdbx_description
1 polymer ?
#
loop_
_entity_poly.entity_id
_entity_poly.type
_entity_poly.pdbx_seq_one_letter_code
_entity_poly.pdbx_strand_id
1 'polypeptide(L)'
;MRNPCIFLVSSLSVVIFLLLIPQGFCVEIIGGNEVIPHSRPYMVLIKIDKKQICAGALIGKNWVLTAAHCTVNKRSEVILGVHAQDKSEPGRQIRHVKKGFIYPCYDPHTHEGDLQLLKLNKKVTTGKNINLLHLPKHGDDVKPNTVCRVAGWGSTQNKSPMSSTLREVNVTVIDRKICNDPKHYNYNPVIGLNMICAGNLKGGKDSCNGDSGSPLICDGTFKGITAFGMEGKCGTPQGPGIYTLLSKKYLNWIIETMAGAV
;
A
#
# COMPACT_ATOMS: atom_id res chain seq x y z
N MET A 1 -64.82 -39.02 27.33
CA MET A 1 -64.76 -37.92 26.36
C MET A 1 -63.64 -37.01 26.82
N ARG A 2 -62.49 -37.13 26.21
CA ARG A 2 -61.28 -36.32 26.50
C ARG A 2 -60.82 -35.69 25.21
N ASN A 3 -60.86 -34.35 25.14
CA ASN A 3 -60.35 -33.60 24.01
C ASN A 3 -58.81 -33.52 24.11
N PRO A 4 -58.03 -33.75 23.03
CA PRO A 4 -56.60 -33.42 23.00
C PRO A 4 -56.44 -31.99 22.53
N CYS A 5 -55.78 -31.16 23.35
CA CYS A 5 -55.24 -29.87 22.94
C CYS A 5 -54.03 -30.07 22.03
N ILE A 6 -54.15 -29.73 20.78
CA ILE A 6 -53.02 -29.63 19.82
C ILE A 6 -52.34 -28.27 20.02
N PHE A 7 -51.11 -28.26 20.53
CA PHE A 7 -50.28 -27.08 20.55
C PHE A 7 -49.63 -26.89 19.16
N LEU A 8 -50.15 -25.93 18.42
CA LEU A 8 -49.47 -25.39 17.24
C LEU A 8 -48.32 -24.50 17.71
N VAL A 9 -47.10 -25.07 17.73
CA VAL A 9 -45.89 -24.27 17.88
C VAL A 9 -45.62 -23.60 16.54
N SER A 10 -45.82 -22.27 16.52
CA SER A 10 -45.64 -21.47 15.30
C SER A 10 -44.19 -21.48 14.82
N SER A 11 -44.00 -21.89 13.60
CA SER A 11 -42.72 -21.93 12.87
C SER A 11 -42.12 -20.54 12.56
N LEU A 12 -42.65 -19.47 13.19
CA LEU A 12 -42.22 -18.11 12.98
C LEU A 12 -40.92 -17.74 13.71
N SER A 13 -40.54 -18.47 14.76
CA SER A 13 -39.37 -18.15 15.58
C SER A 13 -38.03 -18.59 14.96
N VAL A 14 -38.03 -19.54 14.02
CA VAL A 14 -36.82 -20.09 13.41
C VAL A 14 -36.35 -19.22 12.25
N VAL A 15 -37.24 -18.50 11.56
CA VAL A 15 -36.89 -17.66 10.41
C VAL A 15 -36.23 -16.34 10.83
N ILE A 16 -36.57 -15.82 12.02
CA ILE A 16 -36.00 -14.55 12.52
C ILE A 16 -34.55 -14.72 13.01
N PHE A 17 -34.15 -15.92 13.43
CA PHE A 17 -32.77 -16.17 13.90
C PHE A 17 -31.74 -16.32 12.78
N LEU A 18 -32.16 -16.61 11.54
CA LEU A 18 -31.30 -16.72 10.36
C LEU A 18 -30.96 -15.37 9.70
N LEU A 19 -31.68 -14.29 10.07
CA LEU A 19 -31.45 -12.95 9.53
C LEU A 19 -30.51 -12.09 10.40
N LEU A 20 -30.02 -12.60 11.52
CA LEU A 20 -29.10 -11.92 12.42
C LEU A 20 -27.69 -12.54 12.43
N ILE A 21 -27.30 -13.22 11.33
CA ILE A 21 -25.87 -13.51 11.14
C ILE A 21 -25.21 -12.16 10.82
N PRO A 22 -24.40 -11.58 11.71
CA PRO A 22 -23.65 -10.41 11.35
C PRO A 22 -22.79 -10.82 10.15
N GLN A 23 -23.00 -10.19 9.00
CA GLN A 23 -22.06 -10.29 7.90
C GLN A 23 -20.73 -9.85 8.49
N GLY A 24 -19.84 -10.81 8.72
CA GLY A 24 -18.49 -10.53 9.16
C GLY A 24 -17.85 -9.60 8.16
N PHE A 25 -17.74 -8.34 8.52
CA PHE A 25 -16.90 -7.41 7.80
C PHE A 25 -15.47 -7.91 7.94
N CYS A 26 -15.00 -8.68 6.95
CA CYS A 26 -13.57 -8.89 6.75
C CYS A 26 -12.94 -7.53 6.46
N VAL A 27 -12.43 -6.88 7.49
CA VAL A 27 -11.68 -5.63 7.38
C VAL A 27 -10.22 -6.01 7.12
N GLU A 28 -9.70 -5.69 5.96
CA GLU A 28 -8.35 -6.03 5.50
C GLU A 28 -7.78 -4.89 4.64
N ILE A 29 -6.47 -4.63 4.60
CA ILE A 29 -5.80 -3.30 4.60
C ILE A 29 -6.64 -2.41 5.51
N ILE A 30 -6.15 -1.76 6.48
CA ILE A 30 -7.04 -1.15 7.48
C ILE A 30 -8.20 -0.41 6.78
N GLY A 31 -9.41 -0.95 6.86
CA GLY A 31 -10.61 -0.40 6.20
C GLY A 31 -10.65 -0.44 4.68
N GLY A 32 -9.81 -1.28 4.05
CA GLY A 32 -9.78 -1.47 2.60
C GLY A 32 -10.60 -2.67 2.12
N ASN A 33 -10.69 -2.80 0.79
CA ASN A 33 -11.35 -3.90 0.13
C ASN A 33 -10.38 -4.64 -0.80
N GLU A 34 -10.64 -5.93 -1.03
CA GLU A 34 -9.93 -6.66 -2.05
C GLU A 34 -10.18 -6.03 -3.43
N VAL A 35 -9.10 -5.86 -4.21
CA VAL A 35 -9.24 -5.33 -5.57
C VAL A 35 -9.69 -6.41 -6.54
N ILE A 36 -10.34 -6.00 -7.62
CA ILE A 36 -10.58 -6.91 -8.74
C ILE A 36 -9.22 -7.45 -9.21
N PRO A 37 -9.02 -8.77 -9.31
CA PRO A 37 -7.75 -9.37 -9.72
C PRO A 37 -7.16 -8.69 -10.97
N HIS A 38 -5.88 -8.36 -10.90
CA HIS A 38 -5.10 -7.69 -11.95
C HIS A 38 -5.56 -6.29 -12.37
N SER A 39 -6.50 -5.67 -11.66
CA SER A 39 -6.96 -4.28 -11.94
C SER A 39 -5.95 -3.20 -11.57
N ARG A 40 -4.85 -3.56 -10.94
CA ARG A 40 -3.70 -2.69 -10.62
C ARG A 40 -2.43 -3.30 -11.22
N PRO A 41 -2.31 -3.32 -12.57
CA PRO A 41 -1.28 -4.09 -13.28
C PRO A 41 0.15 -3.56 -13.07
N TYR A 42 0.30 -2.39 -12.47
CA TYR A 42 1.58 -1.78 -12.11
C TYR A 42 2.11 -2.21 -10.73
N MET A 43 1.29 -2.88 -9.92
CA MET A 43 1.68 -3.31 -8.58
C MET A 43 2.73 -4.41 -8.65
N VAL A 44 3.71 -4.27 -7.79
CA VAL A 44 4.82 -5.21 -7.64
C VAL A 44 4.86 -5.69 -6.21
N LEU A 45 4.87 -7.01 -6.00
CA LEU A 45 5.15 -7.63 -4.71
C LEU A 45 6.65 -7.92 -4.62
N ILE A 46 7.30 -7.48 -3.57
CA ILE A 46 8.72 -7.71 -3.31
C ILE A 46 8.87 -8.61 -2.10
N LYS A 47 9.30 -9.86 -2.31
CA LYS A 47 9.65 -10.78 -1.22
C LYS A 47 11.13 -10.62 -0.90
N ILE A 48 11.45 -10.04 0.25
CA ILE A 48 12.83 -9.78 0.68
C ILE A 48 13.41 -11.07 1.26
N ASP A 49 12.63 -11.73 2.11
CA ASP A 49 12.90 -13.08 2.64
C ASP A 49 11.55 -13.82 2.86
N LYS A 50 11.58 -14.91 3.63
CA LYS A 50 10.38 -15.71 3.92
C LYS A 50 9.31 -14.97 4.75
N LYS A 51 9.67 -13.89 5.43
CA LYS A 51 8.80 -13.19 6.40
C LYS A 51 8.55 -11.73 6.06
N GLN A 52 9.48 -11.10 5.34
CA GLN A 52 9.42 -9.67 5.04
C GLN A 52 9.02 -9.44 3.59
N ILE A 53 7.96 -8.68 3.41
CA ILE A 53 7.52 -8.20 2.11
C ILE A 53 7.47 -6.67 2.08
N CYS A 54 7.66 -6.14 0.88
CA CYS A 54 7.35 -4.77 0.50
C CYS A 54 6.54 -4.78 -0.80
N ALA A 55 6.06 -3.65 -1.18
CA ALA A 55 5.46 -3.44 -2.50
C ALA A 55 6.31 -2.48 -3.33
N GLY A 56 5.90 -2.26 -4.57
CA GLY A 56 6.52 -1.30 -5.47
C GLY A 56 5.63 -0.99 -6.65
N ALA A 57 6.08 -0.04 -7.46
CA ALA A 57 5.45 0.33 -8.72
C ALA A 57 6.38 0.03 -9.90
N LEU A 58 5.86 -0.67 -10.92
CA LEU A 58 6.57 -0.88 -12.18
C LEU A 58 6.50 0.42 -13.00
N ILE A 59 7.62 1.16 -13.08
CA ILE A 59 7.70 2.45 -13.79
C ILE A 59 8.43 2.37 -15.15
N GLY A 60 9.02 1.23 -15.43
CA GLY A 60 9.69 0.92 -16.70
C GLY A 60 9.80 -0.58 -16.89
N LYS A 61 10.01 -1.08 -18.13
CA LYS A 61 10.05 -2.54 -18.39
C LYS A 61 11.07 -3.32 -17.55
N ASN A 62 12.05 -2.67 -16.96
CA ASN A 62 13.02 -3.26 -16.05
C ASN A 62 13.33 -2.38 -14.84
N TRP A 63 12.39 -1.47 -14.48
CA TRP A 63 12.55 -0.55 -13.38
C TRP A 63 11.35 -0.59 -12.44
N VAL A 64 11.60 -0.77 -11.15
CA VAL A 64 10.61 -0.71 -10.08
C VAL A 64 11.01 0.40 -9.11
N LEU A 65 10.06 1.25 -8.74
CA LEU A 65 10.22 2.23 -7.67
C LEU A 65 9.59 1.66 -6.39
N THR A 66 10.31 1.75 -5.29
CA THR A 66 9.91 1.28 -3.95
C THR A 66 10.53 2.19 -2.88
N ALA A 67 10.34 1.87 -1.60
CA ALA A 67 10.92 2.57 -0.47
C ALA A 67 12.38 2.10 -0.20
N ALA A 68 13.24 3.01 0.26
CA ALA A 68 14.64 2.70 0.57
C ALA A 68 14.77 1.79 1.80
N HIS A 69 13.92 1.97 2.81
CA HIS A 69 13.91 1.15 4.02
C HIS A 69 13.57 -0.33 3.77
N CYS A 70 13.09 -0.69 2.58
CA CYS A 70 12.77 -2.06 2.20
C CYS A 70 13.99 -2.99 2.07
N THR A 71 15.23 -2.51 2.24
CA THR A 71 16.47 -3.31 2.26
C THR A 71 16.57 -4.40 1.19
N VAL A 72 16.04 -4.12 0.00
CA VAL A 72 15.97 -5.08 -1.11
C VAL A 72 17.38 -5.43 -1.62
N ASN A 73 17.64 -6.70 -1.83
CA ASN A 73 18.93 -7.22 -2.27
C ASN A 73 18.80 -8.18 -3.47
N LYS A 74 19.93 -8.75 -3.94
CA LYS A 74 19.97 -9.65 -5.10
C LYS A 74 19.19 -10.96 -4.91
N ARG A 75 18.91 -11.38 -3.67
CA ARG A 75 18.14 -12.60 -3.36
C ARG A 75 16.64 -12.34 -3.34
N SER A 76 16.25 -11.07 -3.25
CA SER A 76 14.84 -10.67 -3.21
C SER A 76 14.14 -11.03 -4.52
N GLU A 77 12.92 -11.51 -4.40
CA GLU A 77 12.05 -11.79 -5.55
C GLU A 77 11.15 -10.59 -5.82
N VAL A 78 11.11 -10.17 -7.07
CA VAL A 78 10.25 -9.11 -7.59
C VAL A 78 9.17 -9.77 -8.44
N ILE A 79 7.94 -9.79 -7.92
CA ILE A 79 6.83 -10.55 -8.46
C ILE A 79 5.81 -9.61 -9.08
N LEU A 80 5.50 -9.83 -10.35
CA LEU A 80 4.60 -9.00 -11.14
C LEU A 80 3.41 -9.84 -11.65
N GLY A 81 2.27 -9.20 -11.88
CA GLY A 81 1.06 -9.87 -12.37
C GLY A 81 0.48 -10.82 -11.33
N VAL A 82 0.64 -10.53 -10.05
CA VAL A 82 0.15 -11.31 -8.92
C VAL A 82 -1.01 -10.59 -8.24
N HIS A 83 -2.04 -11.34 -7.89
CA HIS A 83 -3.13 -10.90 -7.02
C HIS A 83 -3.04 -11.61 -5.67
N ALA A 84 -2.99 -12.95 -5.68
CA ALA A 84 -2.82 -13.75 -4.47
C ALA A 84 -1.35 -14.17 -4.28
N GLN A 85 -0.78 -13.84 -3.09
CA GLN A 85 0.64 -14.07 -2.80
C GLN A 85 1.08 -15.53 -2.95
N ASP A 86 0.22 -16.47 -2.54
CA ASP A 86 0.56 -17.89 -2.41
C ASP A 86 0.01 -18.74 -3.56
N LYS A 87 -0.64 -18.12 -4.56
CA LYS A 87 -1.17 -18.81 -5.73
C LYS A 87 -0.25 -18.62 -6.93
N SER A 88 -0.14 -19.67 -7.73
CA SER A 88 0.42 -19.55 -9.08
C SER A 88 -0.66 -19.01 -10.00
N GLU A 89 -0.42 -17.86 -10.62
CA GLU A 89 -1.40 -17.18 -11.47
C GLU A 89 -0.89 -17.08 -12.91
N PRO A 90 -1.75 -17.27 -13.91
CA PRO A 90 -1.36 -17.14 -15.32
C PRO A 90 -0.80 -15.73 -15.62
N GLY A 91 0.36 -15.69 -16.26
CA GLY A 91 1.02 -14.42 -16.61
C GLY A 91 1.85 -13.80 -15.49
N ARG A 92 1.89 -14.39 -14.29
CA ARG A 92 2.82 -14.00 -13.23
C ARG A 92 4.26 -14.07 -13.72
N GLN A 93 5.04 -13.04 -13.44
CA GLN A 93 6.46 -12.98 -13.77
C GLN A 93 7.30 -12.73 -12.53
N ILE A 94 8.34 -13.53 -12.33
CA ILE A 94 9.31 -13.34 -11.24
C ILE A 94 10.59 -12.79 -11.85
N ARG A 95 11.16 -11.77 -11.22
CA ARG A 95 12.44 -11.15 -11.55
C ARG A 95 13.29 -11.05 -10.29
N HIS A 96 14.58 -10.86 -10.50
CA HIS A 96 15.53 -10.58 -9.42
C HIS A 96 16.15 -9.20 -9.63
N VAL A 97 16.65 -8.62 -8.56
CA VAL A 97 17.29 -7.32 -8.60
C VAL A 97 18.70 -7.47 -9.17
N LYS A 98 18.97 -6.78 -10.28
CA LYS A 98 20.32 -6.66 -10.84
C LYS A 98 21.14 -5.61 -10.06
N LYS A 99 20.55 -4.45 -9.79
CA LYS A 99 21.16 -3.34 -9.04
C LYS A 99 20.05 -2.53 -8.36
N GLY A 100 20.24 -2.18 -7.10
CA GLY A 100 19.42 -1.22 -6.37
C GLY A 100 20.12 0.13 -6.31
N PHE A 101 19.35 1.21 -6.39
CA PHE A 101 19.80 2.58 -6.25
C PHE A 101 18.95 3.25 -5.18
N ILE A 102 19.53 3.46 -4.01
CA ILE A 102 18.90 4.23 -2.93
C ILE A 102 19.08 5.71 -3.25
N TYR A 103 18.08 6.54 -2.96
CA TYR A 103 18.23 7.99 -3.10
C TYR A 103 19.41 8.47 -2.23
N PRO A 104 20.37 9.24 -2.78
CA PRO A 104 21.64 9.54 -2.10
C PRO A 104 21.50 10.25 -0.76
N CYS A 105 20.43 11.04 -0.58
CA CYS A 105 20.14 11.77 0.67
C CYS A 105 19.02 11.09 1.48
N TYR A 106 18.86 9.78 1.37
CA TYR A 106 17.95 9.04 2.24
C TYR A 106 18.48 9.05 3.67
N ASP A 107 17.66 9.51 4.61
CA ASP A 107 17.95 9.48 6.04
C ASP A 107 17.03 8.45 6.72
N PRO A 108 17.59 7.36 7.28
CA PRO A 108 16.78 6.32 7.92
C PRO A 108 16.16 6.76 9.26
N HIS A 109 16.61 7.86 9.87
CA HIS A 109 16.06 8.35 11.13
C HIS A 109 14.84 9.25 10.91
N THR A 110 14.88 10.10 9.91
CA THR A 110 13.80 11.02 9.56
C THR A 110 12.91 10.49 8.45
N HIS A 111 13.33 9.44 7.75
CA HIS A 111 12.73 8.91 6.53
C HIS A 111 12.65 9.93 5.37
N GLU A 112 13.41 11.03 5.43
CA GLU A 112 13.50 11.95 4.31
C GLU A 112 14.17 11.25 3.12
N GLY A 113 13.56 11.34 1.95
CA GLY A 113 14.07 10.70 0.74
C GLY A 113 13.96 9.18 0.71
N ASP A 114 13.01 8.59 1.40
CA ASP A 114 12.79 7.14 1.46
C ASP A 114 12.34 6.57 0.11
N LEU A 115 13.27 6.56 -0.86
CA LEU A 115 13.06 6.07 -2.23
C LEU A 115 14.22 5.17 -2.67
N GLN A 116 13.88 4.08 -3.35
CA GLN A 116 14.80 3.16 -3.99
C GLN A 116 14.31 2.77 -5.38
N LEU A 117 15.22 2.82 -6.37
CA LEU A 117 15.02 2.28 -7.70
C LEU A 117 15.66 0.90 -7.80
N LEU A 118 14.91 -0.06 -8.30
CA LEU A 118 15.40 -1.41 -8.56
C LEU A 118 15.50 -1.64 -10.07
N LYS A 119 16.73 -1.89 -10.56
CA LYS A 119 16.96 -2.38 -11.91
C LYS A 119 16.83 -3.88 -11.93
N LEU A 120 15.88 -4.41 -12.68
CA LEU A 120 15.61 -5.84 -12.78
C LEU A 120 16.66 -6.52 -13.68
N ASN A 121 16.89 -7.82 -13.42
CA ASN A 121 17.83 -8.65 -14.20
C ASN A 121 17.37 -8.88 -15.65
N LYS A 122 16.05 -8.86 -15.90
CA LYS A 122 15.45 -8.99 -17.22
C LYS A 122 14.24 -8.06 -17.35
N LYS A 123 13.97 -7.59 -18.58
CA LYS A 123 12.75 -6.83 -18.89
C LYS A 123 11.51 -7.69 -18.61
N VAL A 124 10.43 -7.06 -18.17
CA VAL A 124 9.12 -7.71 -18.06
C VAL A 124 8.37 -7.62 -19.38
N THR A 125 7.52 -8.61 -19.65
CA THR A 125 6.57 -8.56 -20.74
C THR A 125 5.30 -7.89 -20.23
N THR A 126 4.94 -6.75 -20.81
CA THR A 126 3.72 -6.02 -20.48
C THR A 126 2.51 -6.64 -21.19
N GLY A 127 1.34 -6.48 -20.59
CA GLY A 127 0.06 -7.01 -21.09
C GLY A 127 -1.07 -6.65 -20.13
N LYS A 128 -2.17 -7.40 -20.18
CA LYS A 128 -3.35 -7.12 -19.36
C LYS A 128 -3.04 -7.09 -17.85
N ASN A 129 -2.23 -8.05 -17.37
CA ASN A 129 -1.94 -8.25 -15.94
C ASN A 129 -0.68 -7.53 -15.46
N ILE A 130 0.14 -7.01 -16.37
CA ILE A 130 1.38 -6.27 -16.04
C ILE A 130 1.48 -5.07 -16.96
N ASN A 131 1.47 -3.86 -16.36
CA ASN A 131 1.61 -2.62 -17.11
C ASN A 131 2.38 -1.58 -16.30
N LEU A 132 2.83 -0.52 -16.96
CA LEU A 132 3.61 0.53 -16.32
C LEU A 132 2.71 1.53 -15.59
N LEU A 133 3.19 2.04 -14.47
CA LEU A 133 2.68 3.25 -13.84
C LEU A 133 3.52 4.43 -14.30
N HIS A 134 2.91 5.37 -14.98
CA HIS A 134 3.62 6.54 -15.47
C HIS A 134 3.97 7.50 -14.33
N LEU A 135 5.21 7.98 -14.33
CA LEU A 135 5.63 9.06 -13.44
C LEU A 135 4.82 10.34 -13.75
N PRO A 136 4.52 11.16 -12.75
CA PRO A 136 3.87 12.45 -12.99
C PRO A 136 4.79 13.38 -13.76
N LYS A 137 4.20 14.27 -14.59
CA LYS A 137 4.96 15.28 -15.35
C LYS A 137 5.57 16.34 -14.42
N HIS A 138 4.89 16.65 -13.35
CA HIS A 138 5.27 17.67 -12.37
C HIS A 138 5.26 17.06 -10.96
N GLY A 139 6.19 17.53 -10.13
CA GLY A 139 6.32 17.12 -8.73
C GLY A 139 5.50 18.00 -7.79
N ASP A 140 4.28 18.35 -8.20
CA ASP A 140 3.42 19.22 -7.41
C ASP A 140 2.92 18.54 -6.14
N ASP A 141 2.82 19.32 -5.10
CA ASP A 141 2.27 18.89 -3.81
C ASP A 141 0.78 18.48 -3.92
N VAL A 142 0.30 17.78 -2.91
CA VAL A 142 -1.09 17.34 -2.84
C VAL A 142 -1.82 18.16 -1.77
N LYS A 143 -2.92 18.77 -2.14
CA LYS A 143 -3.70 19.63 -1.23
C LYS A 143 -4.35 18.77 -0.11
N PRO A 144 -4.44 19.30 1.12
CA PRO A 144 -5.25 18.70 2.17
C PRO A 144 -6.68 18.41 1.70
N ASN A 145 -7.29 17.36 2.23
CA ASN A 145 -8.60 16.82 1.87
C ASN A 145 -8.68 16.15 0.49
N THR A 146 -7.59 16.06 -0.28
CA THR A 146 -7.55 15.24 -1.50
C THR A 146 -7.68 13.78 -1.13
N VAL A 147 -8.55 13.05 -1.83
CA VAL A 147 -8.71 11.61 -1.66
C VAL A 147 -7.69 10.89 -2.53
N CYS A 148 -6.88 10.08 -1.90
CA CYS A 148 -5.88 9.24 -2.56
C CYS A 148 -6.21 7.76 -2.36
N ARG A 149 -5.60 6.91 -3.16
CA ARG A 149 -5.75 5.46 -3.08
C ARG A 149 -4.38 4.82 -2.93
N VAL A 150 -4.28 3.88 -2.01
CA VAL A 150 -3.11 3.02 -1.83
C VAL A 150 -3.55 1.56 -1.90
N ALA A 151 -2.76 0.73 -2.57
CA ALA A 151 -2.99 -0.71 -2.68
C ALA A 151 -1.76 -1.48 -2.22
N GLY A 152 -1.95 -2.66 -1.62
CA GLY A 152 -0.84 -3.50 -1.19
C GLY A 152 -1.31 -4.83 -0.60
N TRP A 153 -0.35 -5.59 -0.09
CA TRP A 153 -0.54 -6.90 0.57
C TRP A 153 -0.22 -6.84 2.07
N GLY A 154 -0.18 -5.64 2.62
CA GLY A 154 0.18 -5.43 4.03
C GLY A 154 -0.83 -5.96 5.02
N SER A 155 -0.49 -5.80 6.29
CA SER A 155 -1.31 -6.23 7.42
C SER A 155 -2.65 -5.49 7.44
N THR A 156 -3.68 -6.20 7.78
CA THR A 156 -5.08 -5.73 7.76
C THR A 156 -5.53 -5.17 9.11
N GLN A 157 -4.73 -5.44 10.13
CA GLN A 157 -4.85 -4.90 11.49
C GLN A 157 -3.44 -4.80 12.10
N ASN A 158 -3.30 -3.98 13.13
CA ASN A 158 -2.06 -3.95 13.90
C ASN A 158 -1.71 -5.36 14.41
N LYS A 159 -0.48 -5.82 14.13
CA LYS A 159 0.04 -7.14 14.53
C LYS A 159 -0.68 -8.35 13.90
N SER A 160 -1.47 -8.16 12.83
CA SER A 160 -2.06 -9.28 12.09
C SER A 160 -1.11 -9.80 10.99
N PRO A 161 -1.32 -11.02 10.48
CA PRO A 161 -0.65 -11.50 9.28
C PRO A 161 -0.89 -10.55 8.08
N MET A 162 -0.02 -10.65 7.08
CA MET A 162 -0.18 -9.94 5.81
C MET A 162 -1.35 -10.50 5.01
N SER A 163 -1.98 -9.65 4.19
CA SER A 163 -3.09 -10.07 3.33
C SER A 163 -2.61 -11.07 2.28
N SER A 164 -3.34 -12.16 2.11
CA SER A 164 -3.07 -13.14 1.05
C SER A 164 -3.36 -12.59 -0.35
N THR A 165 -4.24 -11.59 -0.48
CA THR A 165 -4.65 -10.97 -1.75
C THR A 165 -4.35 -9.48 -1.77
N LEU A 166 -4.23 -8.89 -2.98
CA LEU A 166 -4.04 -7.45 -3.16
C LEU A 166 -5.31 -6.71 -2.76
N ARG A 167 -5.15 -5.72 -1.91
CA ARG A 167 -6.23 -4.89 -1.39
C ARG A 167 -5.97 -3.42 -1.65
N GLU A 168 -6.98 -2.58 -1.49
CA GLU A 168 -6.82 -1.12 -1.59
C GLU A 168 -7.70 -0.38 -0.60
N VAL A 169 -7.29 0.82 -0.24
CA VAL A 169 -8.03 1.74 0.62
C VAL A 169 -7.95 3.17 0.10
N ASN A 170 -9.02 3.93 0.31
CA ASN A 170 -8.99 5.37 0.12
C ASN A 170 -8.55 6.04 1.42
N VAL A 171 -7.51 6.86 1.33
CA VAL A 171 -6.98 7.70 2.40
C VAL A 171 -7.13 9.16 2.01
N THR A 172 -7.30 10.05 2.97
CA THR A 172 -7.45 11.48 2.73
C THR A 172 -6.18 12.19 3.17
N VAL A 173 -5.67 13.10 2.33
CA VAL A 173 -4.51 13.93 2.66
C VAL A 173 -4.82 14.83 3.84
N ILE A 174 -3.97 14.81 4.84
CA ILE A 174 -4.06 15.58 6.08
C ILE A 174 -3.03 16.70 6.02
N ASP A 175 -3.39 17.90 6.48
CA ASP A 175 -2.45 19.01 6.56
C ASP A 175 -1.24 18.63 7.44
N ARG A 176 -0.03 18.93 6.96
CA ARG A 176 1.23 18.60 7.67
C ARG A 176 1.28 19.24 9.07
N LYS A 177 0.62 20.39 9.27
CA LYS A 177 0.53 21.03 10.60
C LYS A 177 -0.21 20.15 11.60
N ILE A 178 -1.28 19.49 11.14
CA ILE A 178 -2.02 18.51 11.97
C ILE A 178 -1.14 17.30 12.24
N CYS A 179 -0.50 16.74 11.21
CA CYS A 179 0.35 15.55 11.38
C CYS A 179 1.56 15.83 12.28
N ASN A 180 2.06 17.05 12.32
CA ASN A 180 3.16 17.43 13.20
C ASN A 180 2.72 17.83 14.62
N ASP A 181 1.42 17.94 14.92
CA ASP A 181 0.96 18.37 16.23
C ASP A 181 1.23 17.32 17.35
N PRO A 182 1.10 17.70 18.64
CA PRO A 182 1.36 16.80 19.76
C PRO A 182 0.46 15.55 19.84
N LYS A 183 -0.68 15.54 19.16
CA LYS A 183 -1.61 14.39 19.14
C LYS A 183 -1.20 13.34 18.10
N HIS A 184 -0.32 13.72 17.18
CA HIS A 184 0.15 12.89 16.06
C HIS A 184 1.66 12.65 16.19
N TYR A 185 2.46 13.07 15.21
CA TYR A 185 3.91 12.80 15.20
C TYR A 185 4.72 13.69 16.15
N ASN A 186 4.15 14.79 16.66
CA ASN A 186 4.82 15.72 17.58
C ASN A 186 6.22 16.13 17.09
N TYR A 187 6.35 16.43 15.80
CA TYR A 187 7.62 16.75 15.13
C TYR A 187 8.72 15.66 15.26
N ASN A 188 8.38 14.42 15.55
CA ASN A 188 9.33 13.30 15.65
C ASN A 188 8.84 12.05 14.87
N PRO A 189 9.29 11.88 13.61
CA PRO A 189 10.05 12.85 12.81
C PRO A 189 9.19 14.03 12.33
N VAL A 190 9.85 15.11 11.90
CA VAL A 190 9.17 16.24 11.23
C VAL A 190 8.60 15.78 9.90
N ILE A 191 7.30 15.95 9.71
CA ILE A 191 6.64 15.69 8.43
C ILE A 191 6.88 16.91 7.52
N GLY A 192 7.85 16.78 6.64
CA GLY A 192 8.38 17.84 5.79
C GLY A 192 7.66 17.99 4.45
N LEU A 193 8.10 18.98 3.64
CA LEU A 193 7.50 19.32 2.35
C LEU A 193 7.62 18.20 1.28
N ASN A 194 8.55 17.25 1.46
CA ASN A 194 8.71 16.10 0.57
C ASN A 194 7.95 14.86 1.06
N MET A 195 7.02 15.04 1.99
CA MET A 195 6.19 13.98 2.54
C MET A 195 4.71 14.34 2.38
N ILE A 196 3.88 13.35 2.16
CA ILE A 196 2.43 13.44 2.20
C ILE A 196 1.98 12.69 3.45
N CYS A 197 1.17 13.33 4.28
CA CYS A 197 0.48 12.68 5.38
C CYS A 197 -0.93 12.34 4.93
N ALA A 198 -1.35 11.09 5.01
CA ALA A 198 -2.69 10.70 4.61
C ALA A 198 -3.21 9.51 5.43
N GLY A 199 -4.51 9.52 5.68
CA GLY A 199 -5.22 8.52 6.48
C GLY A 199 -6.67 8.89 6.65
N ASN A 200 -7.25 8.52 7.79
CA ASN A 200 -8.57 8.96 8.21
C ASN A 200 -8.49 9.54 9.64
N LEU A 201 -8.79 10.82 9.81
CA LEU A 201 -8.78 11.48 11.12
C LEU A 201 -9.75 10.85 12.15
N LYS A 202 -10.72 10.06 11.70
CA LYS A 202 -11.60 9.25 12.57
C LYS A 202 -11.06 7.83 12.78
N GLY A 203 -9.92 7.50 12.16
CA GLY A 203 -9.34 6.16 12.13
C GLY A 203 -10.04 5.22 11.16
N GLY A 204 -9.61 3.96 11.16
CA GLY A 204 -10.21 2.86 10.42
C GLY A 204 -9.81 2.76 8.94
N LYS A 205 -8.90 3.63 8.42
CA LYS A 205 -8.42 3.55 7.03
C LYS A 205 -6.96 3.97 6.96
N ASP A 206 -6.08 3.06 6.54
CA ASP A 206 -4.64 3.32 6.44
C ASP A 206 -3.89 2.23 5.65
N SER A 207 -2.65 2.51 5.24
CA SER A 207 -1.64 1.52 4.91
C SER A 207 -0.98 0.98 6.19
N CYS A 208 -0.40 -0.22 6.13
CA CYS A 208 0.23 -0.85 7.30
C CYS A 208 1.47 -1.66 6.89
N ASN A 209 2.01 -2.44 7.84
CA ASN A 209 3.20 -3.27 7.62
C ASN A 209 3.05 -4.16 6.38
N GLY A 210 4.01 -4.12 5.47
CA GLY A 210 4.00 -4.83 4.20
C GLY A 210 3.48 -4.02 3.01
N ASP A 211 2.87 -2.84 3.24
CA ASP A 211 2.50 -1.90 2.17
C ASP A 211 3.64 -0.93 1.82
N SER A 212 4.76 -0.98 2.53
CA SER A 212 5.97 -0.19 2.27
C SER A 212 6.37 -0.24 0.80
N GLY A 213 6.59 0.92 0.18
CA GLY A 213 6.92 1.01 -1.23
C GLY A 213 5.72 1.03 -2.19
N SER A 214 4.50 0.85 -1.71
CA SER A 214 3.26 0.95 -2.52
C SER A 214 3.07 2.36 -3.07
N PRO A 215 2.58 2.50 -4.32
CA PRO A 215 2.25 3.79 -4.89
C PRO A 215 0.99 4.38 -4.27
N LEU A 216 1.04 5.68 -3.95
CA LEU A 216 -0.10 6.51 -3.60
C LEU A 216 -0.62 7.23 -4.84
N ILE A 217 -1.86 6.98 -5.20
CA ILE A 217 -2.53 7.55 -6.37
C ILE A 217 -3.57 8.57 -5.91
N CYS A 218 -3.39 9.84 -6.27
CA CYS A 218 -4.32 10.93 -5.94
C CYS A 218 -4.89 11.50 -7.25
N ASP A 219 -6.21 11.57 -7.36
CA ASP A 219 -6.89 12.04 -8.57
C ASP A 219 -6.36 11.37 -9.86
N GLY A 220 -6.12 10.06 -9.80
CA GLY A 220 -5.58 9.26 -10.92
C GLY A 220 -4.10 9.49 -11.21
N THR A 221 -3.41 10.34 -10.45
CA THR A 221 -1.99 10.66 -10.64
C THR A 221 -1.13 10.00 -9.57
N PHE A 222 0.01 9.43 -9.97
CA PHE A 222 1.02 8.90 -9.08
C PHE A 222 1.70 10.01 -8.30
N LYS A 223 1.46 10.12 -6.99
CA LYS A 223 1.92 11.24 -6.16
C LYS A 223 2.97 10.86 -5.13
N GLY A 224 3.00 9.63 -4.65
CA GLY A 224 3.94 9.25 -3.60
C GLY A 224 4.15 7.75 -3.45
N ILE A 225 5.08 7.40 -2.57
CA ILE A 225 5.43 6.03 -2.19
C ILE A 225 5.22 5.88 -0.69
N THR A 226 4.54 4.81 -0.26
CA THR A 226 4.34 4.47 1.15
C THR A 226 5.69 4.33 1.84
N ALA A 227 5.94 5.19 2.83
CA ALA A 227 7.20 5.26 3.55
C ALA A 227 7.08 4.67 4.97
N PHE A 228 6.35 5.31 5.86
CA PHE A 228 6.25 4.86 7.24
C PHE A 228 4.91 5.24 7.88
N GLY A 229 4.68 4.71 9.06
CA GLY A 229 3.59 5.06 9.97
C GLY A 229 4.07 4.96 11.41
N MET A 230 3.26 5.41 12.34
CA MET A 230 3.56 5.26 13.76
C MET A 230 3.42 3.78 14.16
N GLU A 231 4.46 3.21 14.77
CA GLU A 231 4.49 1.80 15.14
C GLU A 231 3.28 1.40 15.99
N GLY A 232 2.61 0.31 15.59
CA GLY A 232 1.42 -0.20 16.27
C GLY A 232 0.19 0.71 16.21
N LYS A 233 0.18 1.75 15.35
CA LYS A 233 -0.88 2.75 15.24
C LYS A 233 -1.53 2.81 13.85
N CYS A 234 -1.25 1.84 12.96
CA CYS A 234 -1.91 1.82 11.65
C CYS A 234 -3.44 1.94 11.81
N GLY A 235 -4.05 2.81 11.04
CA GLY A 235 -5.48 3.05 11.04
C GLY A 235 -6.03 3.71 12.30
N THR A 236 -5.18 4.22 13.17
CA THR A 236 -5.64 5.04 14.31
C THR A 236 -5.63 6.52 13.94
N PRO A 237 -6.48 7.35 14.56
CA PRO A 237 -6.45 8.79 14.33
C PRO A 237 -5.08 9.43 14.58
N GLN A 238 -4.31 8.88 15.53
CA GLN A 238 -3.02 9.43 15.97
C GLN A 238 -1.86 9.12 15.01
N GLY A 239 -1.94 8.03 14.26
CA GLY A 239 -0.84 7.54 13.42
C GLY A 239 -1.20 7.44 11.93
N PRO A 240 -1.55 8.56 11.26
CA PRO A 240 -1.80 8.53 9.82
C PRO A 240 -0.54 8.10 9.06
N GLY A 241 -0.71 7.43 7.92
CA GLY A 241 0.40 6.99 7.08
C GLY A 241 1.16 8.15 6.45
N ILE A 242 2.47 7.98 6.31
CA ILE A 242 3.36 8.93 5.65
C ILE A 242 3.91 8.34 4.36
N TYR A 243 3.88 9.16 3.32
CA TYR A 243 4.28 8.80 1.96
C TYR A 243 5.35 9.78 1.47
N THR A 244 6.40 9.28 0.83
CA THR A 244 7.39 10.14 0.16
C THR A 244 6.75 10.76 -1.06
N LEU A 245 6.60 12.09 -1.10
CA LEU A 245 6.07 12.83 -2.25
C LEU A 245 7.03 12.71 -3.43
N LEU A 246 6.54 12.38 -4.61
CA LEU A 246 7.31 12.43 -5.85
C LEU A 246 7.53 13.90 -6.29
N SER A 247 8.25 14.65 -5.48
CA SER A 247 8.61 16.05 -5.75
C SER A 247 9.56 16.17 -6.94
N LYS A 248 9.71 17.37 -7.49
CA LYS A 248 10.57 17.63 -8.66
C LYS A 248 11.99 17.10 -8.48
N LYS A 249 12.60 17.25 -7.28
CA LYS A 249 13.94 16.74 -7.00
C LYS A 249 14.04 15.22 -7.11
N TYR A 250 13.00 14.48 -6.63
CA TYR A 250 12.96 13.03 -6.70
C TYR A 250 12.67 12.54 -8.12
N LEU A 251 11.79 13.21 -8.85
CA LEU A 251 11.51 12.88 -10.25
C LEU A 251 12.77 13.05 -11.12
N ASN A 252 13.54 14.13 -10.94
CA ASN A 252 14.81 14.33 -11.64
C ASN A 252 15.78 13.19 -11.36
N TRP A 253 16.00 12.84 -10.08
CA TRP A 253 16.87 11.72 -9.71
C TRP A 253 16.41 10.38 -10.32
N ILE A 254 15.10 10.11 -10.31
CA ILE A 254 14.54 8.90 -10.92
C ILE A 254 14.87 8.85 -12.41
N ILE A 255 14.62 9.94 -13.14
CA ILE A 255 14.83 10.01 -14.60
C ILE A 255 16.32 9.87 -14.92
N GLU A 256 17.19 10.60 -14.23
CA GLU A 256 18.65 10.56 -14.40
C GLU A 256 19.21 9.16 -14.12
N THR A 257 18.78 8.53 -13.03
CA THR A 257 19.19 7.16 -12.69
C THR A 257 18.74 6.14 -13.74
N MET A 258 17.51 6.25 -14.23
CA MET A 258 17.00 5.37 -15.28
C MET A 258 17.73 5.56 -16.62
N ALA A 259 18.18 6.78 -16.92
CA ALA A 259 18.98 7.09 -18.10
C ALA A 259 20.44 6.63 -17.98
N GLY A 260 20.90 6.25 -16.80
CA GLY A 260 22.28 5.79 -16.55
C GLY A 260 23.26 6.91 -16.25
N ALA A 261 22.79 8.07 -15.83
CA ALA A 261 23.59 9.22 -15.46
C ALA A 261 24.12 9.17 -14.01
N VAL A 262 23.78 8.11 -13.24
CA VAL A 262 24.18 7.91 -11.83
C VAL A 262 24.78 6.52 -11.63
#